data_77e5a817c5407752a787b157e7f11225
#
_entry.id   77e5a817c5407752a787b157e7f11225
#
_cell.length_a   1.000
_cell.length_b   1.000
_cell.length_c   1.000
_cell.angle_alpha   90.00
_cell.angle_beta   90.00
_cell.angle_gamma   90.00
#
_symmetry.space_group_name_H-M   'P 1'
#
loop_
_entity.id
_entity.type
_entity.pdbx_description
1 polymer ?
#
loop_
_entity_poly.entity_id
_entity_poly.type
_entity_poly.pdbx_seq_one_letter_code
_entity_poly.pdbx_strand_id
1 'polypeptide(L)'
;MAWGIAGRKGCLTMVAPLMKKSAGQVLVILVTAVNQEEAMRIGEGMVNAKLAACASIIPGIQSIYRWKGKVVKAQEVLLILKSTRPRYRALEKAIKAMHTYETPEIIALPVKEGLDRYIGWVWSETHS
;
A
#
# COMPACT_ATOMS: atom_id res chain seq x y z
N MET A 1 3.07 -17.83 -3.59
CA MET A 1 3.09 -16.54 -2.96
C MET A 1 3.54 -16.61 -1.50
N ALA A 2 4.16 -15.56 -1.06
CA ALA A 2 4.63 -15.48 0.33
C ALA A 2 3.53 -15.71 1.36
N TRP A 3 2.29 -15.49 1.00
CA TRP A 3 1.15 -15.70 1.89
C TRP A 3 0.99 -17.12 2.34
N GLY A 4 1.33 -18.08 1.49
CA GLY A 4 1.27 -19.47 1.90
C GLY A 4 2.21 -19.74 3.06
N ILE A 5 3.32 -19.04 3.09
CA ILE A 5 4.31 -19.15 4.15
C ILE A 5 3.91 -18.29 5.33
N ALA A 6 3.52 -17.05 5.06
CA ALA A 6 3.09 -16.12 6.08
C ALA A 6 1.82 -16.60 6.78
N GLY A 7 1.12 -17.50 6.14
CA GLY A 7 -0.08 -18.10 6.69
C GLY A 7 0.13 -18.99 7.89
N ARG A 8 1.26 -18.90 8.53
CA ARG A 8 1.50 -19.58 9.80
C ARG A 8 0.49 -19.06 10.81
N LYS A 9 -0.49 -19.87 11.07
CA LYS A 9 -1.64 -19.44 11.87
C LYS A 9 -1.25 -18.99 13.27
N GLY A 10 -0.22 -19.58 13.83
CA GLY A 10 0.26 -19.20 15.15
C GLY A 10 0.74 -17.75 15.24
N CYS A 11 1.37 -17.22 14.19
CA CYS A 11 1.86 -15.85 14.19
C CYS A 11 0.75 -14.82 14.24
N LEU A 12 -0.38 -15.12 13.63
CA LEU A 12 -1.48 -14.16 13.52
C LEU A 12 -2.49 -14.28 14.66
N THR A 13 -2.48 -15.40 15.38
CA THR A 13 -3.44 -15.64 16.44
C THR A 13 -3.34 -14.60 17.54
N MET A 14 -2.14 -14.17 17.85
CA MET A 14 -1.89 -13.23 18.93
C MET A 14 -2.46 -11.84 18.70
N VAL A 15 -2.75 -11.48 17.45
CA VAL A 15 -3.32 -10.17 17.12
C VAL A 15 -4.84 -10.23 16.97
N ALA A 16 -5.45 -11.39 17.19
CA ALA A 16 -6.89 -11.55 17.05
C ALA A 16 -7.72 -10.52 17.82
N PRO A 17 -7.37 -10.19 19.09
CA PRO A 17 -8.13 -9.18 19.82
C PRO A 17 -8.09 -7.79 19.18
N LEU A 18 -7.01 -7.46 18.45
CA LEU A 18 -6.86 -6.17 17.79
C LEU A 18 -7.61 -6.12 16.47
N MET A 19 -7.86 -7.26 15.83
CA MET A 19 -8.48 -7.32 14.51
C MET A 19 -9.82 -6.61 14.46
N LYS A 20 -10.69 -6.84 15.42
CA LYS A 20 -12.02 -6.24 15.46
C LYS A 20 -11.97 -4.73 15.61
N LYS A 21 -11.01 -4.23 16.38
CA LYS A 21 -10.87 -2.80 16.63
C LYS A 21 -10.19 -2.09 15.47
N SER A 22 -9.34 -2.79 14.73
CA SER A 22 -8.54 -2.19 13.67
C SER A 22 -9.09 -2.36 12.27
N ALA A 23 -10.17 -3.13 12.08
CA ALA A 23 -10.72 -3.40 10.75
C ALA A 23 -10.99 -2.13 9.95
N GLY A 24 -11.65 -1.14 10.55
CA GLY A 24 -11.94 0.12 9.89
C GLY A 24 -10.74 1.03 9.74
N GLN A 25 -9.59 0.65 10.25
CA GLN A 25 -8.38 1.45 10.18
C GLN A 25 -7.43 1.01 9.07
N VAL A 26 -7.70 -0.12 8.45
CA VAL A 26 -6.84 -0.61 7.36
C VAL A 26 -7.19 0.11 6.08
N LEU A 27 -6.16 0.51 5.35
CA LEU A 27 -6.30 1.25 4.10
C LEU A 27 -5.63 0.49 2.96
N VAL A 28 -6.24 0.55 1.80
CA VAL A 28 -5.62 0.15 0.54
C VAL A 28 -5.15 1.44 -0.14
N ILE A 29 -3.87 1.53 -0.40
CA ILE A 29 -3.28 2.73 -1.01
C ILE A 29 -2.89 2.42 -2.44
N LEU A 30 -3.29 3.29 -3.36
CA LEU A 30 -2.95 3.18 -4.78
C LEU A 30 -1.96 4.27 -5.14
N VAL A 31 -0.88 3.85 -5.79
CA VAL A 31 0.16 4.75 -6.28
C VAL A 31 0.52 4.32 -7.69
N THR A 32 0.64 5.26 -8.61
CA THR A 32 1.18 4.94 -9.93
C THR A 32 2.62 5.41 -10.01
N ALA A 33 3.45 4.61 -10.65
CA ALA A 33 4.88 4.89 -10.80
C ALA A 33 5.26 4.86 -12.28
N VAL A 34 6.37 5.51 -12.61
CA VAL A 34 6.80 5.64 -14.00
C VAL A 34 7.31 4.30 -14.56
N ASN A 35 7.89 3.46 -13.72
CA ASN A 35 8.39 2.16 -14.14
C ASN A 35 8.45 1.21 -12.94
N GLN A 36 8.79 -0.02 -13.23
CA GLN A 36 8.81 -1.07 -12.21
C GLN A 36 9.91 -0.82 -11.15
N GLU A 37 11.03 -0.26 -11.57
CA GLU A 37 12.12 0.06 -10.67
C GLU A 37 11.69 1.07 -9.60
N GLU A 38 11.00 2.14 -10.01
CA GLU A 38 10.48 3.11 -9.07
C GLU A 38 9.45 2.49 -8.13
N ALA A 39 8.54 1.68 -8.68
CA ALA A 39 7.52 1.02 -7.87
C ALA A 39 8.15 0.09 -6.83
N MET A 40 9.17 -0.67 -7.22
CA MET A 40 9.88 -1.55 -6.30
C MET A 40 10.57 -0.76 -5.20
N ARG A 41 11.25 0.31 -5.56
CA ARG A 41 11.97 1.15 -4.59
C ARG A 41 11.01 1.74 -3.56
N ILE A 42 9.87 2.25 -4.02
CA ILE A 42 8.85 2.82 -3.13
C ILE A 42 8.26 1.72 -2.25
N GLY A 43 7.87 0.60 -2.85
CA GLY A 43 7.27 -0.50 -2.11
C GLY A 43 8.17 -1.04 -1.02
N GLU A 44 9.43 -1.32 -1.36
CA GLU A 44 10.39 -1.81 -0.38
C GLU A 44 10.65 -0.78 0.72
N GLY A 45 10.75 0.49 0.33
CA GLY A 45 10.98 1.55 1.31
C GLY A 45 9.86 1.64 2.34
N MET A 46 8.63 1.54 1.89
CA MET A 46 7.48 1.63 2.79
C MET A 46 7.36 0.42 3.71
N VAL A 47 7.60 -0.77 3.17
CA VAL A 47 7.54 -1.99 3.97
C VAL A 47 8.69 -2.01 4.99
N ASN A 48 9.91 -1.67 4.56
CA ASN A 48 11.05 -1.62 5.47
C ASN A 48 10.86 -0.61 6.60
N ALA A 49 10.21 0.51 6.32
CA ALA A 49 9.95 1.54 7.32
C ALA A 49 8.72 1.24 8.18
N LYS A 50 8.04 0.13 7.94
CA LYS A 50 6.80 -0.25 8.63
C LYS A 50 5.68 0.76 8.43
N LEU A 51 5.74 1.50 7.33
CA LEU A 51 4.66 2.39 6.93
C LEU A 51 3.61 1.66 6.10
N ALA A 52 3.95 0.48 5.61
CA ALA A 52 3.01 -0.41 4.94
C ALA A 52 3.32 -1.84 5.35
N ALA A 53 2.30 -2.67 5.43
CA ALA A 53 2.49 -4.08 5.74
C ALA A 53 2.93 -4.86 4.51
N CYS A 54 2.47 -4.44 3.35
CA CYS A 54 2.85 -5.09 2.09
C CYS A 54 2.67 -4.14 0.91
N ALA A 55 3.31 -4.50 -0.19
CA ALA A 55 3.20 -3.77 -1.44
C ALA A 55 3.09 -4.80 -2.57
N SER A 56 2.12 -4.60 -3.45
CA SER A 56 1.94 -5.42 -4.65
C SER A 56 2.14 -4.52 -5.87
N ILE A 57 2.81 -5.05 -6.87
CA ILE A 57 3.19 -4.27 -8.04
C ILE A 57 2.58 -4.91 -9.29
N ILE A 58 1.84 -4.11 -10.05
CA ILE A 58 1.21 -4.54 -11.28
C ILE A 58 1.79 -3.71 -12.43
N PRO A 59 2.68 -4.29 -13.23
CA PRO A 59 3.27 -3.56 -14.36
C PRO A 59 2.31 -3.49 -15.54
N GLY A 60 2.60 -2.59 -16.45
CA GLY A 60 1.94 -2.55 -17.75
C GLY A 60 0.53 -1.99 -17.76
N ILE A 61 0.18 -1.13 -16.81
CA ILE A 61 -1.12 -0.47 -16.91
C ILE A 61 -1.05 0.66 -17.93
N GLN A 62 -2.17 0.88 -18.60
CA GLN A 62 -2.31 1.98 -19.55
C GLN A 62 -3.12 3.08 -18.88
N SER A 63 -2.52 4.26 -18.72
CA SER A 63 -3.18 5.38 -18.06
C SER A 63 -3.54 6.43 -19.11
N ILE A 64 -4.75 6.94 -19.03
CA ILE A 64 -5.23 8.00 -19.91
C ILE A 64 -5.78 9.07 -18.98
N TYR A 65 -5.21 10.25 -19.04
CA TYR A 65 -5.58 11.30 -18.10
C TYR A 65 -5.42 12.69 -18.73
N ARG A 66 -6.01 13.67 -18.07
CA ARG A 66 -5.94 15.05 -18.52
C ARG A 66 -4.89 15.78 -17.68
N TRP A 67 -3.99 16.44 -18.36
CA TRP A 67 -2.92 17.19 -17.71
C TRP A 67 -2.65 18.47 -18.52
N LYS A 68 -2.74 19.62 -17.85
CA LYS A 68 -2.49 20.94 -18.47
C LYS A 68 -3.28 21.13 -19.75
N GLY A 69 -4.55 20.77 -19.73
CA GLY A 69 -5.48 20.96 -20.83
C GLY A 69 -5.38 19.95 -21.97
N LYS A 70 -4.55 18.94 -21.81
CA LYS A 70 -4.36 17.92 -22.85
C LYS A 70 -4.66 16.51 -22.30
N VAL A 71 -5.07 15.63 -23.21
CA VAL A 71 -5.22 14.22 -22.89
C VAL A 71 -3.88 13.54 -23.11
N VAL A 72 -3.38 12.90 -22.06
CA VAL A 72 -2.08 12.22 -22.08
C VAL A 72 -2.33 10.72 -21.93
N LYS A 73 -1.56 9.94 -22.67
CA LYS A 73 -1.55 8.48 -22.55
C LYS A 73 -0.17 8.06 -22.10
N ALA A 74 -0.12 7.21 -21.10
CA ALA A 74 1.15 6.76 -20.55
C ALA A 74 1.05 5.32 -20.11
N GLN A 75 2.15 4.59 -20.25
CA GLN A 75 2.27 3.27 -19.66
C GLN A 75 2.88 3.45 -18.29
N GLU A 76 2.24 2.87 -17.28
CA GLU A 76 2.68 3.04 -15.90
C GLU A 76 2.66 1.72 -15.15
N VAL A 77 3.07 1.76 -13.90
CA VAL A 77 3.05 0.62 -13.00
C VAL A 77 2.17 0.98 -11.81
N LEU A 78 1.26 0.10 -11.45
CA LEU A 78 0.39 0.31 -10.29
C LEU A 78 0.99 -0.35 -9.07
N LEU A 79 1.11 0.43 -8.01
CA LEU A 79 1.57 -0.05 -6.72
C LEU A 79 0.37 -0.03 -5.77
N ILE A 80 0.09 -1.17 -5.17
CA ILE A 80 -0.98 -1.31 -4.19
C ILE A 80 -0.35 -1.64 -2.84
N LEU A 81 -0.57 -0.76 -1.87
CA LEU A 81 -0.03 -0.95 -0.52
C LEU A 81 -1.17 -1.16 0.46
N LYS A 82 -0.90 -1.93 1.51
CA LYS A 82 -1.82 -2.04 2.64
C LYS A 82 -1.18 -1.42 3.85
N SER A 83 -1.88 -0.49 4.46
CA SER A 83 -1.40 0.22 5.62
C SER A 83 -2.56 0.55 6.57
N THR A 84 -2.37 1.50 7.44
CA THR A 84 -3.37 1.88 8.43
C THR A 84 -3.48 3.39 8.51
N ARG A 85 -4.61 3.88 9.01
CA ARG A 85 -4.83 5.32 9.17
C ARG A 85 -3.73 6.03 9.95
N PRO A 86 -3.29 5.50 11.09
CA PRO A 86 -2.24 6.19 11.85
C PRO A 86 -0.93 6.35 11.08
N ARG A 87 -0.67 5.47 10.10
CA ARG A 87 0.57 5.53 9.32
C ARG A 87 0.43 6.33 8.04
N TYR A 88 -0.79 6.65 7.62
CA TYR A 88 -1.00 7.19 6.28
C TYR A 88 -0.24 8.49 6.01
N ARG A 89 -0.27 9.45 6.93
CA ARG A 89 0.39 10.73 6.67
C ARG A 89 1.89 10.59 6.48
N ALA A 90 2.53 9.75 7.30
CA ALA A 90 3.95 9.48 7.17
C ALA A 90 4.25 8.75 5.87
N LEU A 91 3.39 7.80 5.50
CA LEU A 91 3.52 7.05 4.25
C LEU A 91 3.41 7.99 3.04
N GLU A 92 2.39 8.83 3.01
CA GLU A 92 2.19 9.79 1.92
C GLU A 92 3.39 10.71 1.77
N LYS A 93 3.88 11.25 2.87
CA LYS A 93 5.04 12.15 2.86
C LYS A 93 6.28 11.44 2.33
N ALA A 94 6.51 10.22 2.78
CA ALA A 94 7.68 9.44 2.35
C ALA A 94 7.61 9.09 0.87
N ILE A 95 6.45 8.67 0.39
CA ILE A 95 6.29 8.34 -1.04
C ILE A 95 6.48 9.59 -1.89
N LYS A 96 5.87 10.71 -1.48
CA LYS A 96 6.01 11.95 -2.25
C LYS A 96 7.47 12.37 -2.38
N ALA A 97 8.24 12.20 -1.31
CA ALA A 97 9.67 12.56 -1.32
C ALA A 97 10.49 11.66 -2.25
N MET A 98 10.07 10.42 -2.45
CA MET A 98 10.79 9.46 -3.31
C MET A 98 10.33 9.49 -4.77
N HIS A 99 9.14 10.03 -5.03
CA HIS A 99 8.51 9.93 -6.33
C HIS A 99 9.09 10.93 -7.33
N THR A 100 9.22 10.49 -8.59
CA THR A 100 9.73 11.34 -9.66
C THR A 100 8.70 12.32 -10.20
N TYR A 101 7.41 12.03 -10.04
CA TYR A 101 6.36 12.94 -10.47
C TYR A 101 6.22 14.11 -9.50
N GLU A 102 5.94 15.29 -10.06
CA GLU A 102 5.63 16.47 -9.26
C GLU A 102 4.35 16.27 -8.46
N THR A 103 3.33 15.70 -9.10
CA THR A 103 2.04 15.41 -8.47
C THR A 103 1.70 13.94 -8.65
N PRO A 104 2.24 13.06 -7.79
CA PRO A 104 1.95 11.63 -7.94
C PRO A 104 0.54 11.28 -7.46
N GLU A 105 -0.03 10.24 -8.05
CA GLU A 105 -1.26 9.66 -7.51
C GLU A 105 -0.91 8.92 -6.24
N ILE A 106 -1.45 9.36 -5.13
CA ILE A 106 -1.36 8.68 -3.84
C ILE A 106 -2.72 8.83 -3.19
N ILE A 107 -3.51 7.78 -3.24
CA ILE A 107 -4.85 7.80 -2.66
C ILE A 107 -5.07 6.59 -1.78
N ALA A 108 -5.95 6.72 -0.81
CA ALA A 108 -6.24 5.64 0.12
C ALA A 108 -7.73 5.36 0.16
N LEU A 109 -8.06 4.09 0.19
CA LEU A 109 -9.43 3.60 0.30
C LEU A 109 -9.56 2.85 1.63
N PRO A 110 -10.59 3.14 2.43
CA PRO A 110 -10.77 2.39 3.66
C PRO A 110 -11.27 0.98 3.35
N VAL A 111 -10.75 0.00 4.08
CA VAL A 111 -11.21 -1.37 3.99
C VAL A 111 -12.41 -1.52 4.93
N LYS A 112 -13.56 -1.78 4.37
CA LYS A 112 -14.77 -1.95 5.16
C LYS A 112 -14.82 -3.32 5.82
N GLU A 113 -14.47 -4.35 5.08
CA GLU A 113 -14.48 -5.72 5.58
C GLU A 113 -13.28 -6.48 5.05
N GLY A 114 -12.78 -7.41 5.83
CA GLY A 114 -11.68 -8.26 5.45
C GLY A 114 -11.54 -9.44 6.40
N LEU A 115 -10.74 -10.41 6.00
CA LEU A 115 -10.47 -11.56 6.84
C LEU A 115 -9.77 -11.09 8.12
N ASP A 116 -10.32 -11.42 9.28
CA ASP A 116 -9.81 -10.92 10.57
C ASP A 116 -8.31 -11.10 10.75
N ARG A 117 -7.79 -12.28 10.45
CA ARG A 117 -6.36 -12.54 10.61
C ARG A 117 -5.51 -11.69 9.70
N TYR A 118 -5.98 -11.44 8.48
CA TYR A 118 -5.26 -10.59 7.56
C TYR A 118 -5.26 -9.13 8.03
N ILE A 119 -6.42 -8.65 8.45
CA ILE A 119 -6.57 -7.28 8.97
C ILE A 119 -5.64 -7.07 10.17
N GLY A 120 -5.64 -8.04 11.10
CA GLY A 120 -4.77 -7.98 12.26
C GLY A 120 -3.29 -8.01 11.89
N TRP A 121 -2.95 -8.76 10.85
CA TRP A 121 -1.57 -8.81 10.37
C TRP A 121 -1.12 -7.45 9.81
N VAL A 122 -1.98 -6.81 9.01
CA VAL A 122 -1.66 -5.47 8.49
C VAL A 122 -1.42 -4.49 9.64
N TRP A 123 -2.28 -4.53 10.64
CA TRP A 123 -2.13 -3.67 11.81
C TRP A 123 -0.81 -3.96 12.54
N SER A 124 -0.56 -5.22 12.82
CA SER A 124 0.63 -5.67 13.54
C SER A 124 1.92 -5.24 12.85
N GLU A 125 2.00 -5.39 11.54
CA GLU A 125 3.23 -5.08 10.80
C GLU A 125 3.46 -3.59 10.64
N THR A 126 2.49 -2.77 10.93
CA THR A 126 2.64 -1.32 10.88
C THR A 126 2.73 -0.68 12.25
N HIS A 127 2.65 -1.46 13.32
CA HIS A 127 2.66 -0.95 14.69
C HIS A 127 3.65 -1.67 15.62
N SER A 128 4.45 -2.53 15.08
CA SER A 128 5.42 -3.27 15.93
C SER A 128 6.75 -2.55 16.05
#